data_aefd7bc61f0be0f06686d1d3a2722754
#
_entry.id   aefd7bc61f0be0f06686d1d3a2722754
#
_cell.length_a   1.000
_cell.length_b   1.000
_cell.length_c   1.000
_cell.angle_alpha   90.00
_cell.angle_beta   90.00
_cell.angle_gamma   90.00
#
_symmetry.space_group_name_H-M   'P 1'
#
loop_
_entity.id
_entity.type
_entity.pdbx_description
1 polymer ?
#
loop_
_entity_poly.entity_id
_entity_poly.type
_entity_poly.pdbx_seq_one_letter_code
_entity_poly.pdbx_strand_id
1 'polypeptide(L)'
;MEEWCVRLMSICKDNACSDPVKLFRMMVRDDHVPMHGPIHHSIVPLAMVTAVWSVKPDFDLDSYLTEVISRSSEVPQAVCGLWGCCGSAIGVGIFESIMTRTGPLSRGKRWGNCNLSTSDALRAIGDVGGPRCCKRNAVLSIISACNSAKEHLKVELSPSEFICTRYRDSEECIGSKCPFFSTKNIPKDVD
;
A
#
# COMPACT_ATOMS: atom_id res chain seq x y z
N MET A 1 19.30 -9.33 -1.42
CA MET A 1 18.05 -8.56 -1.63
C MET A 1 17.75 -8.59 -3.10
N GLU A 2 16.53 -8.88 -3.51
CA GLU A 2 16.15 -8.92 -4.92
C GLU A 2 16.23 -7.52 -5.55
N GLU A 3 16.47 -7.43 -6.86
CA GLU A 3 16.65 -6.16 -7.57
C GLU A 3 15.47 -5.19 -7.40
N TRP A 4 14.24 -5.70 -7.50
CA TRP A 4 13.03 -4.89 -7.32
C TRP A 4 12.94 -4.23 -5.93
N CYS A 5 13.45 -4.91 -4.87
CA CYS A 5 13.49 -4.33 -3.52
C CYS A 5 14.35 -3.08 -3.48
N VAL A 6 15.57 -3.18 -4.04
CA VAL A 6 16.52 -2.07 -4.08
C VAL A 6 15.93 -0.88 -4.86
N ARG A 7 15.28 -1.17 -6.00
CA ARG A 7 14.65 -0.14 -6.83
C ARG A 7 13.49 0.56 -6.11
N LEU A 8 12.58 -0.19 -5.49
CA LEU A 8 11.46 0.43 -4.76
C LEU A 8 11.95 1.25 -3.56
N MET A 9 12.95 0.78 -2.83
CA MET A 9 13.55 1.54 -1.73
C MET A 9 14.23 2.82 -2.24
N SER A 10 14.92 2.79 -3.38
CA SER A 10 15.52 3.98 -4.01
C SER A 10 14.43 4.98 -4.40
N ILE A 11 13.36 4.53 -5.07
CA ILE A 11 12.21 5.40 -5.41
C ILE A 11 11.67 6.10 -4.15
N CYS A 12 11.52 5.37 -3.05
CA CYS A 12 11.06 5.93 -1.79
C CYS A 12 12.02 7.01 -1.24
N LYS A 13 13.32 6.72 -1.19
CA LYS A 13 14.34 7.62 -0.64
C LYS A 13 14.48 8.89 -1.49
N ASP A 14 14.52 8.74 -2.81
CA ASP A 14 14.76 9.84 -3.74
C ASP A 14 13.55 10.76 -3.91
N ASN A 15 12.34 10.28 -3.55
CA ASN A 15 11.08 11.01 -3.78
C ASN A 15 10.24 11.17 -2.51
N ALA A 16 10.84 11.10 -1.34
CA ALA A 16 10.11 11.16 -0.07
C ALA A 16 9.21 12.41 0.01
N CYS A 17 7.93 12.18 0.27
CA CYS A 17 6.92 13.23 0.39
C CYS A 17 5.73 12.73 1.25
N SER A 18 4.90 13.65 1.72
CA SER A 18 3.73 13.35 2.57
C SER A 18 2.54 12.74 1.82
N ASP A 19 2.67 12.51 0.52
CA ASP A 19 1.64 11.90 -0.34
C ASP A 19 1.99 10.43 -0.65
N PRO A 20 1.44 9.47 0.09
CA PRO A 20 1.72 8.05 -0.14
C PRO A 20 1.11 7.51 -1.44
N VAL A 21 0.07 8.16 -1.98
CA VAL A 21 -0.52 7.79 -3.28
C VAL A 21 0.41 8.21 -4.41
N LYS A 22 1.11 9.35 -4.29
CA LYS A 22 2.14 9.76 -5.26
C LYS A 22 3.30 8.77 -5.26
N LEU A 23 3.79 8.36 -4.09
CA LEU A 23 4.84 7.33 -3.95
C LEU A 23 4.39 5.99 -4.56
N PHE A 24 3.16 5.56 -4.27
CA PHE A 24 2.55 4.38 -4.89
C PHE A 24 2.60 4.46 -6.42
N ARG A 25 2.17 5.60 -7.01
CA ARG A 25 2.19 5.78 -8.48
C ARG A 25 3.58 5.64 -9.07
N MET A 26 4.60 6.17 -8.40
CA MET A 26 5.99 6.06 -8.85
C MET A 26 6.45 4.60 -8.83
N MET A 27 6.19 3.89 -7.74
CA MET A 27 6.57 2.49 -7.61
C MET A 27 5.88 1.58 -8.64
N VAL A 28 4.57 1.76 -8.89
CA VAL A 28 3.84 0.89 -9.85
C VAL A 28 4.10 1.22 -11.32
N ARG A 29 4.86 2.27 -11.61
CA ARG A 29 5.36 2.58 -12.96
C ARG A 29 6.69 1.92 -13.26
N ASP A 30 7.38 1.40 -12.26
CA ASP A 30 8.61 0.64 -12.46
C ASP A 30 8.31 -0.66 -13.23
N ASP A 31 9.12 -0.96 -14.23
CA ASP A 31 8.91 -2.11 -15.14
C ASP A 31 9.00 -3.47 -14.42
N HIS A 32 9.63 -3.51 -13.24
CA HIS A 32 9.69 -4.71 -12.40
C HIS A 32 8.40 -4.96 -11.60
N VAL A 33 7.45 -4.00 -11.61
CA VAL A 33 6.19 -4.14 -10.89
C VAL A 33 5.08 -4.59 -11.84
N PRO A 34 4.73 -5.89 -11.82
CA PRO A 34 3.70 -6.45 -12.69
C PRO A 34 2.31 -5.88 -12.36
N MET A 35 1.32 -6.16 -13.20
CA MET A 35 -0.08 -5.76 -12.94
C MET A 35 -0.60 -6.37 -11.64
N HIS A 36 -0.25 -7.62 -11.36
CA HIS A 36 -0.59 -8.37 -10.15
C HIS A 36 0.65 -9.10 -9.63
N GLY A 37 0.71 -9.33 -8.32
CA GLY A 37 1.79 -10.12 -7.74
C GLY A 37 2.14 -9.73 -6.29
N PRO A 38 3.01 -10.52 -5.64
CA PRO A 38 3.36 -10.33 -4.23
C PRO A 38 4.15 -9.04 -3.95
N ILE A 39 4.83 -8.46 -4.93
CA ILE A 39 5.50 -7.14 -4.81
C ILE A 39 4.56 -6.08 -4.23
N HIS A 40 3.26 -6.14 -4.58
CA HIS A 40 2.27 -5.20 -4.07
C HIS A 40 2.03 -5.29 -2.55
N HIS A 41 2.46 -6.38 -1.91
CA HIS A 41 2.42 -6.50 -0.45
C HIS A 41 3.41 -5.54 0.24
N SER A 42 4.52 -5.23 -0.44
CA SER A 42 5.56 -4.31 0.05
C SER A 42 5.25 -2.85 -0.28
N ILE A 43 4.57 -2.58 -1.40
CA ILE A 43 4.36 -1.20 -1.89
C ILE A 43 3.57 -0.34 -0.89
N VAL A 44 2.53 -0.90 -0.26
CA VAL A 44 1.72 -0.17 0.72
C VAL A 44 2.55 0.29 1.92
N PRO A 45 3.24 -0.61 2.66
CA PRO A 45 4.02 -0.19 3.81
C PRO A 45 5.24 0.66 3.43
N LEU A 46 5.87 0.45 2.25
CA LEU A 46 6.94 1.32 1.76
C LEU A 46 6.45 2.76 1.57
N ALA A 47 5.32 2.94 0.88
CA ALA A 47 4.73 4.26 0.66
C ALA A 47 4.38 4.95 1.98
N MET A 48 3.76 4.23 2.91
CA MET A 48 3.31 4.76 4.18
C MET A 48 4.46 5.14 5.12
N VAL A 49 5.47 4.28 5.27
CA VAL A 49 6.67 4.57 6.09
C VAL A 49 7.40 5.79 5.55
N THR A 50 7.59 5.87 4.23
CA THR A 50 8.24 7.00 3.57
C THR A 50 7.46 8.29 3.76
N ALA A 51 6.13 8.24 3.61
CA ALA A 51 5.28 9.42 3.78
C ALA A 51 5.30 9.93 5.23
N VAL A 52 5.26 9.04 6.20
CA VAL A 52 5.39 9.42 7.61
C VAL A 52 6.76 10.03 7.89
N TRP A 53 7.84 9.43 7.38
CA TRP A 53 9.20 9.96 7.53
C TRP A 53 9.34 11.37 6.96
N SER A 54 8.71 11.66 5.82
CA SER A 54 8.80 12.99 5.22
C SER A 54 8.15 14.10 6.05
N VAL A 55 7.19 13.76 6.91
CA VAL A 55 6.54 14.69 7.85
C VAL A 55 7.28 14.73 9.20
N LYS A 56 7.79 13.58 9.62
CA LYS A 56 8.41 13.38 10.93
C LYS A 56 9.67 12.53 10.81
N PRO A 57 10.83 13.11 10.41
CA PRO A 57 12.08 12.38 10.14
C PRO A 57 12.84 12.06 11.44
N ASP A 58 12.21 11.34 12.37
CA ASP A 58 12.76 10.99 13.68
C ASP A 58 13.25 9.55 13.80
N PHE A 59 13.37 8.84 12.65
CA PHE A 59 13.89 7.49 12.56
C PHE A 59 14.74 7.30 11.29
N ASP A 60 15.57 6.25 11.25
CA ASP A 60 16.36 5.90 10.08
C ASP A 60 15.51 5.26 8.99
N LEU A 61 15.27 6.00 7.90
CA LEU A 61 14.40 5.54 6.81
C LEU A 61 14.90 4.25 6.19
N ASP A 62 16.21 4.11 5.94
CA ASP A 62 16.76 2.93 5.26
C ASP A 62 16.54 1.66 6.08
N SER A 63 16.75 1.73 7.39
CA SER A 63 16.47 0.63 8.33
C SER A 63 15.00 0.24 8.32
N TYR A 64 14.08 1.22 8.34
CA TYR A 64 12.64 0.96 8.35
C TYR A 64 12.15 0.38 7.02
N LEU A 65 12.66 0.86 5.88
CA LEU A 65 12.33 0.29 4.56
C LEU A 65 12.86 -1.15 4.44
N THR A 66 14.05 -1.41 4.95
CA THR A 66 14.61 -2.78 5.01
C THR A 66 13.72 -3.71 5.83
N GLU A 67 13.24 -3.26 6.98
CA GLU A 67 12.30 -4.02 7.82
C GLU A 67 10.96 -4.25 7.12
N VAL A 68 10.46 -3.25 6.38
CA VAL A 68 9.25 -3.41 5.54
C VAL A 68 9.45 -4.54 4.53
N ILE A 69 10.55 -4.53 3.78
CA ILE A 69 10.85 -5.58 2.80
C ILE A 69 10.95 -6.95 3.47
N SER A 70 11.69 -7.05 4.58
CA SER A 70 11.84 -8.29 5.32
C SER A 70 10.48 -8.90 5.71
N ARG A 71 9.61 -8.11 6.32
CA ARG A 71 8.29 -8.61 6.78
C ARG A 71 7.33 -8.89 5.62
N SER A 72 7.30 -8.03 4.61
CA SER A 72 6.36 -8.21 3.50
C SER A 72 6.73 -9.36 2.57
N SER A 73 8.00 -9.75 2.51
CA SER A 73 8.47 -10.92 1.77
C SER A 73 7.98 -12.24 2.37
N GLU A 74 7.62 -12.26 3.66
CA GLU A 74 7.02 -13.43 4.32
C GLU A 74 5.53 -13.61 3.99
N VAL A 75 4.89 -12.63 3.34
CA VAL A 75 3.47 -12.73 2.98
C VAL A 75 3.31 -13.56 1.70
N PRO A 76 2.73 -14.78 1.78
CA PRO A 76 2.67 -15.68 0.64
C PRO A 76 1.89 -15.12 -0.54
N GLN A 77 2.21 -15.61 -1.72
CA GLN A 77 1.43 -15.32 -2.92
C GLN A 77 0.01 -15.89 -2.81
N ALA A 78 -0.98 -15.21 -3.40
CA ALA A 78 -2.38 -15.62 -3.50
C ALA A 78 -3.15 -15.68 -2.17
N VAL A 79 -2.61 -15.18 -1.07
CA VAL A 79 -3.30 -15.14 0.25
C VAL A 79 -4.67 -14.46 0.19
N CYS A 80 -4.87 -13.52 -0.73
CA CYS A 80 -6.15 -12.82 -0.89
C CYS A 80 -7.32 -13.74 -1.24
N GLY A 81 -7.08 -14.80 -2.01
CA GLY A 81 -8.10 -15.79 -2.36
C GLY A 81 -8.06 -17.03 -1.45
N LEU A 82 -6.85 -17.49 -1.08
CA LEU A 82 -6.70 -18.75 -0.33
C LEU A 82 -6.96 -18.58 1.16
N TRP A 83 -6.64 -17.40 1.75
CA TRP A 83 -6.79 -17.14 3.18
C TRP A 83 -7.78 -16.01 3.46
N GLY A 84 -8.38 -15.42 2.43
CA GLY A 84 -9.31 -14.31 2.58
C GLY A 84 -8.69 -13.02 3.11
N CYS A 85 -7.37 -12.87 3.00
CA CYS A 85 -6.63 -11.75 3.55
C CYS A 85 -5.75 -11.10 2.47
N CYS A 86 -6.15 -9.93 1.98
CA CYS A 86 -5.39 -9.23 0.94
C CYS A 86 -4.02 -8.79 1.46
N GLY A 87 -2.93 -9.13 0.74
CA GLY A 87 -1.57 -8.76 1.13
C GLY A 87 -1.34 -7.24 1.22
N SER A 88 -2.07 -6.43 0.46
CA SER A 88 -2.03 -4.97 0.62
C SER A 88 -2.57 -4.50 1.98
N ALA A 89 -3.63 -5.15 2.48
CA ALA A 89 -4.15 -4.88 3.82
C ALA A 89 -3.21 -5.39 4.92
N ILE A 90 -2.58 -6.56 4.71
CA ILE A 90 -1.50 -7.04 5.61
C ILE A 90 -0.38 -5.99 5.65
N GLY A 91 -0.05 -5.36 4.52
CA GLY A 91 0.91 -4.26 4.44
C GLY A 91 0.57 -3.08 5.36
N VAL A 92 -0.72 -2.78 5.60
CA VAL A 92 -1.14 -1.77 6.59
C VAL A 92 -0.79 -2.22 8.01
N GLY A 93 -1.03 -3.48 8.35
CA GLY A 93 -0.62 -4.06 9.63
C GLY A 93 0.89 -4.04 9.82
N ILE A 94 1.68 -4.35 8.77
CA ILE A 94 3.13 -4.25 8.77
C ILE A 94 3.58 -2.82 9.07
N PHE A 95 3.03 -1.84 8.34
CA PHE A 95 3.28 -0.41 8.57
C PHE A 95 3.00 -0.02 10.02
N GLU A 96 1.80 -0.27 10.52
CA GLU A 96 1.39 0.07 11.88
C GLU A 96 2.31 -0.58 12.92
N SER A 97 2.62 -1.87 12.73
CA SER A 97 3.48 -2.65 13.62
C SER A 97 4.91 -2.10 13.69
N ILE A 98 5.50 -1.71 12.56
CA ILE A 98 6.83 -1.12 12.48
C ILE A 98 6.83 0.25 13.20
N MET A 99 5.89 1.12 12.83
CA MET A 99 5.83 2.49 13.37
C MET A 99 5.57 2.53 14.88
N THR A 100 4.77 1.60 15.39
CA THR A 100 4.44 1.52 16.82
C THR A 100 5.32 0.56 17.61
N ARG A 101 6.29 -0.10 16.94
CA ARG A 101 7.16 -1.15 17.51
C ARG A 101 6.32 -2.23 18.20
N THR A 102 5.28 -2.70 17.52
CA THR A 102 4.37 -3.73 18.03
C THR A 102 4.86 -5.12 17.61
N GLY A 103 4.84 -6.06 18.53
CA GLY A 103 5.11 -7.47 18.31
C GLY A 103 4.05 -8.36 18.96
N PRO A 104 4.15 -9.70 18.81
CA PRO A 104 3.13 -10.63 19.28
C PRO A 104 2.83 -10.56 20.79
N LEU A 105 3.81 -10.14 21.57
CA LEU A 105 3.69 -10.01 23.04
C LEU A 105 3.37 -8.60 23.51
N SER A 106 3.15 -7.66 22.59
CA SER A 106 2.78 -6.30 22.94
C SER A 106 1.43 -6.25 23.64
N ARG A 107 1.36 -5.45 24.70
CA ARG A 107 0.15 -5.31 25.53
C ARG A 107 -0.62 -4.05 25.17
N GLY A 108 -1.93 -4.06 25.49
CA GLY A 108 -2.81 -2.91 25.37
C GLY A 108 -3.15 -2.53 23.94
N LYS A 109 -3.38 -1.25 23.72
CA LYS A 109 -3.94 -0.73 22.45
C LYS A 109 -3.06 -0.96 21.23
N ARG A 110 -1.73 -0.96 21.37
CA ARG A 110 -0.81 -1.10 20.22
C ARG A 110 -1.06 -2.38 19.41
N TRP A 111 -1.18 -3.51 20.09
CA TRP A 111 -1.49 -4.79 19.43
C TRP A 111 -2.87 -4.76 18.78
N GLY A 112 -3.87 -4.24 19.48
CA GLY A 112 -5.23 -4.07 18.97
C GLY A 112 -5.26 -3.17 17.72
N ASN A 113 -4.58 -2.03 17.77
CA ASN A 113 -4.52 -1.06 16.67
C ASN A 113 -3.95 -1.69 15.38
N CYS A 114 -2.89 -2.49 15.46
CA CYS A 114 -2.35 -3.20 14.28
C CYS A 114 -3.42 -4.07 13.60
N ASN A 115 -4.20 -4.81 14.39
CA ASN A 115 -5.26 -5.67 13.87
C ASN A 115 -6.45 -4.85 13.32
N LEU A 116 -6.84 -3.77 14.01
CA LEU A 116 -7.92 -2.90 13.57
C LEU A 116 -7.55 -2.17 12.26
N SER A 117 -6.35 -1.60 12.16
CA SER A 117 -5.88 -0.96 10.92
C SER A 117 -5.88 -1.91 9.73
N THR A 118 -5.46 -3.17 9.94
CA THR A 118 -5.54 -4.22 8.92
C THR A 118 -6.99 -4.55 8.56
N SER A 119 -7.86 -4.66 9.57
CA SER A 119 -9.30 -4.94 9.40
C SER A 119 -10.00 -3.84 8.58
N ASP A 120 -9.70 -2.57 8.85
CA ASP A 120 -10.29 -1.43 8.13
C ASP A 120 -9.88 -1.45 6.66
N ALA A 121 -8.63 -1.77 6.35
CA ALA A 121 -8.16 -1.95 4.99
C ALA A 121 -8.82 -3.15 4.30
N LEU A 122 -8.99 -4.28 5.01
CA LEU A 122 -9.71 -5.45 4.49
C LEU A 122 -11.18 -5.13 4.22
N ARG A 123 -11.82 -4.36 5.11
CA ARG A 123 -13.20 -3.89 4.93
C ARG A 123 -13.34 -3.06 3.67
N ALA A 124 -12.47 -2.04 3.48
CA ALA A 124 -12.49 -1.20 2.29
C ALA A 124 -12.31 -2.00 1.00
N ILE A 125 -11.47 -3.03 1.01
CA ILE A 125 -11.27 -3.93 -0.13
C ILE A 125 -12.50 -4.82 -0.35
N GLY A 126 -13.04 -5.40 0.72
CA GLY A 126 -14.20 -6.30 0.69
C GLY A 126 -15.45 -5.63 0.17
N ASP A 127 -15.70 -4.37 0.57
CA ASP A 127 -16.87 -3.59 0.13
C ASP A 127 -16.87 -3.32 -1.39
N VAL A 128 -15.70 -3.24 -2.03
CA VAL A 128 -15.60 -3.15 -3.51
C VAL A 128 -15.72 -4.51 -4.18
N GLY A 129 -15.23 -5.56 -3.55
CA GLY A 129 -15.32 -6.93 -4.02
C GLY A 129 -14.29 -7.31 -5.10
N GLY A 130 -14.49 -8.53 -5.64
CA GLY A 130 -13.63 -9.14 -6.64
C GLY A 130 -13.99 -8.80 -8.10
N PRO A 131 -13.23 -9.35 -9.05
CA PRO A 131 -11.99 -10.08 -8.85
C PRO A 131 -10.85 -9.19 -8.31
N ARG A 132 -9.76 -9.84 -7.86
CA ARG A 132 -8.61 -9.11 -7.28
C ARG A 132 -8.07 -8.07 -8.25
N CYS A 133 -7.65 -6.92 -7.68
CA CYS A 133 -6.81 -5.97 -8.38
C CYS A 133 -5.78 -5.41 -7.40
N CYS A 134 -4.50 -5.81 -7.54
CA CYS A 134 -3.46 -5.43 -6.59
C CYS A 134 -3.27 -3.91 -6.50
N LYS A 135 -3.43 -3.18 -7.62
CA LYS A 135 -3.34 -1.72 -7.63
C LYS A 135 -4.52 -1.04 -6.92
N ARG A 136 -5.75 -1.45 -7.21
CA ARG A 136 -6.96 -0.96 -6.52
C ARG A 136 -6.86 -1.20 -5.01
N ASN A 137 -6.53 -2.43 -4.64
CA ASN A 137 -6.47 -2.84 -3.25
C ASN A 137 -5.35 -2.11 -2.49
N ALA A 138 -4.21 -1.86 -3.15
CA ALA A 138 -3.13 -1.07 -2.55
C ALA A 138 -3.56 0.38 -2.27
N VAL A 139 -4.26 1.05 -3.20
CA VAL A 139 -4.73 2.42 -2.98
C VAL A 139 -5.79 2.48 -1.88
N LEU A 140 -6.75 1.54 -1.86
CA LEU A 140 -7.73 1.44 -0.76
C LEU A 140 -7.03 1.26 0.59
N SER A 141 -6.00 0.40 0.64
CA SER A 141 -5.19 0.17 1.84
C SER A 141 -4.41 1.42 2.27
N ILE A 142 -3.83 2.17 1.33
CA ILE A 142 -3.12 3.43 1.61
C ILE A 142 -4.07 4.47 2.21
N ILE A 143 -5.26 4.63 1.62
CA ILE A 143 -6.27 5.57 2.13
C ILE A 143 -6.69 5.19 3.56
N SER A 144 -6.94 3.91 3.82
CA SER A 144 -7.24 3.41 5.16
C SER A 144 -6.08 3.67 6.13
N ALA A 145 -4.84 3.38 5.71
CA ALA A 145 -3.65 3.59 6.53
C ALA A 145 -3.37 5.07 6.86
N CYS A 146 -3.78 6.02 6.00
CA CYS A 146 -3.69 7.45 6.34
C CYS A 146 -4.56 7.81 7.56
N ASN A 147 -5.74 7.20 7.69
CA ASN A 147 -6.58 7.38 8.87
C ASN A 147 -5.90 6.80 10.13
N SER A 148 -5.32 5.60 10.03
CA SER A 148 -4.56 4.99 11.13
C SER A 148 -3.35 5.84 11.53
N ALA A 149 -2.60 6.39 10.57
CA ALA A 149 -1.46 7.27 10.83
C ALA A 149 -1.90 8.53 11.60
N LYS A 150 -3.02 9.16 11.21
CA LYS A 150 -3.59 10.31 11.91
C LYS A 150 -4.03 9.94 13.32
N GLU A 151 -4.72 8.83 13.49
CA GLU A 151 -5.29 8.42 14.77
C GLU A 151 -4.19 7.93 15.75
N HIS A 152 -3.31 7.04 15.31
CA HIS A 152 -2.39 6.32 16.17
C HIS A 152 -1.01 6.99 16.29
N LEU A 153 -0.50 7.54 15.18
CA LEU A 153 0.83 8.18 15.14
C LEU A 153 0.79 9.70 15.29
N LYS A 154 -0.41 10.29 15.20
CA LYS A 154 -0.61 11.75 15.17
C LYS A 154 0.12 12.42 14.01
N VAL A 155 0.20 11.73 12.87
CA VAL A 155 0.79 12.21 11.62
C VAL A 155 -0.31 12.35 10.59
N GLU A 156 -0.49 13.56 10.07
CA GLU A 156 -1.44 13.84 9.00
C GLU A 156 -0.73 13.78 7.66
N LEU A 157 -1.20 12.87 6.81
CA LEU A 157 -0.70 12.67 5.44
C LEU A 157 -1.68 13.25 4.44
N SER A 158 -1.20 13.61 3.26
CA SER A 158 -1.98 14.27 2.22
C SER A 158 -2.10 13.40 0.95
N PRO A 159 -2.87 12.29 0.99
CA PRO A 159 -3.00 11.41 -0.16
C PRO A 159 -3.71 12.14 -1.31
N SER A 160 -3.08 12.17 -2.49
CA SER A 160 -3.68 12.71 -3.69
C SER A 160 -4.77 11.79 -4.26
N GLU A 161 -5.69 12.34 -5.03
CA GLU A 161 -6.68 11.55 -5.77
C GLU A 161 -5.98 10.55 -6.70
N PHE A 162 -6.46 9.32 -6.75
CA PHE A 162 -5.96 8.29 -7.64
C PHE A 162 -6.96 8.00 -8.76
N ILE A 163 -6.48 8.09 -10.00
CA ILE A 163 -7.21 7.68 -11.19
C ILE A 163 -6.40 6.57 -11.86
N CYS A 164 -7.03 5.43 -12.13
CA CYS A 164 -6.39 4.29 -12.76
C CYS A 164 -6.21 4.53 -14.27
N THR A 165 -4.96 4.44 -14.74
CA THR A 165 -4.59 4.52 -16.16
C THR A 165 -4.29 3.14 -16.77
N ARG A 166 -4.25 2.08 -15.95
CA ARG A 166 -3.85 0.73 -16.31
C ARG A 166 -5.03 -0.25 -16.43
N TYR A 167 -6.26 0.27 -16.59
CA TYR A 167 -7.46 -0.57 -16.63
C TYR A 167 -7.51 -1.48 -17.88
N ARG A 168 -6.85 -1.08 -18.97
CA ARG A 168 -6.74 -1.89 -20.21
C ARG A 168 -5.73 -3.03 -20.09
N ASP A 169 -4.81 -2.98 -19.13
CA ASP A 169 -3.76 -3.96 -18.92
C ASP A 169 -4.23 -5.12 -18.01
N SER A 170 -5.47 -5.12 -17.56
CA SER A 170 -6.03 -6.13 -16.67
C SER A 170 -7.32 -6.70 -17.23
N GLU A 171 -7.29 -7.99 -17.55
CA GLU A 171 -8.48 -8.74 -17.99
C GLU A 171 -9.56 -8.81 -16.89
N GLU A 172 -9.14 -8.75 -15.61
CA GLU A 172 -10.01 -8.77 -14.46
C GLU A 172 -10.54 -7.39 -14.05
N CYS A 173 -10.36 -6.36 -14.87
CA CYS A 173 -10.81 -5.00 -14.55
C CYS A 173 -12.33 -4.92 -14.47
N ILE A 174 -12.84 -4.41 -13.34
CA ILE A 174 -14.29 -4.24 -13.11
C ILE A 174 -14.87 -2.95 -13.70
N GLY A 175 -14.07 -2.19 -14.45
CA GLY A 175 -14.50 -0.98 -15.15
C GLY A 175 -15.16 0.04 -14.21
N SER A 176 -16.32 0.56 -14.60
CA SER A 176 -17.05 1.61 -13.87
C SER A 176 -17.47 1.25 -12.44
N LYS A 177 -17.40 -0.02 -12.04
CA LYS A 177 -17.63 -0.45 -10.66
C LYS A 177 -16.41 -0.19 -9.76
N CYS A 178 -15.23 0.11 -10.34
CA CYS A 178 -14.03 0.43 -9.59
C CYS A 178 -14.05 1.91 -9.17
N PRO A 179 -13.81 2.25 -7.90
CA PRO A 179 -13.82 3.65 -7.44
C PRO A 179 -12.72 4.52 -8.09
N PHE A 180 -11.72 3.90 -8.69
CA PHE A 180 -10.59 4.55 -9.34
C PHE A 180 -10.68 4.56 -10.87
N PHE A 181 -11.79 4.07 -11.45
CA PHE A 181 -12.01 4.07 -12.88
C PHE A 181 -12.56 5.42 -13.33
N SER A 182 -11.97 6.00 -14.36
CA SER A 182 -12.50 7.22 -14.95
C SER A 182 -12.39 7.17 -16.47
N THR A 183 -13.50 7.41 -17.14
CA THR A 183 -13.55 7.59 -18.60
C THR A 183 -13.24 9.02 -19.02
N LYS A 184 -13.23 9.99 -18.08
CA LYS A 184 -13.06 11.41 -18.36
C LYS A 184 -11.69 11.80 -18.92
N ASN A 185 -10.66 10.97 -18.68
CA ASN A 185 -9.29 11.21 -19.10
C ASN A 185 -8.80 10.24 -20.19
N ILE A 186 -9.71 9.57 -20.87
CA ILE A 186 -9.36 8.79 -22.06
C ILE A 186 -9.29 9.79 -23.22
N PRO A 187 -8.13 9.99 -23.89
CA PRO A 187 -8.09 10.70 -25.14
C PRO A 187 -9.09 10.05 -26.09
N LYS A 188 -9.95 10.85 -26.73
CA LYS A 188 -10.97 10.35 -27.66
C LYS A 188 -10.36 9.78 -28.94
N ASP A 189 -9.05 9.88 -29.10
CA ASP A 189 -8.33 9.52 -30.30
C ASP A 189 -7.31 8.41 -30.01
N VAL A 190 -7.75 7.17 -30.00
CA VAL A 190 -6.97 6.00 -30.41
C VAL A 190 -7.99 4.94 -30.87
N ASP A 191 -8.49 5.11 -32.11
CA ASP A 191 -8.94 4.00 -32.92
C ASP A 191 -7.76 3.38 -33.65
#